data_d3d954097895a17838902212ac97295d
#
_entry.id   d3d954097895a17838902212ac97295d
#
_cell.length_a   1.000
_cell.length_b   1.000
_cell.length_c   1.000
_cell.angle_alpha   90.00
_cell.angle_beta   90.00
_cell.angle_gamma   90.00
#
_symmetry.space_group_name_H-M   'P 1'
#
loop_
_entity.id
_entity.type
_entity.pdbx_description
1 polymer ?
#
loop_
_entity_poly.entity_id
_entity_poly.type
_entity_poly.pdbx_seq_one_letter_code
_entity_poly.pdbx_strand_id
1 'polypeptide(L)'
;MSQLYRIILGCIFSLLFIVIPAKAQKEAEVYNVDSSLYAYYQRCQENLLEPVVLSMSDTLFHMAAEQNDQRMQAVALSTRLDYYYYQGNNEDSVVFHTSKVKQFAKETLQPKYYYFAWANRLILYYLKTGRSNIALYEAEKMLKEAQEEDNKTGLLYCYNIMSQIYTIKNFDVMASEWRQKEIELTEKYKLENYNISNTYAQLASYYTTHHQPELAVKALEKAVRTANSASHKILAKLAYVDYYSESGDFPAAEKMLKECRELFDQDKRLDSLKKRFYRTESFYYQRSKQFVKALEATEKQEAEEQRLNEYAMNGEQYRIKGEI
;
A
#
# COMPACT_ATOMS: atom_id res chain seq x y z
N MET A 1 25.65 60.75 24.58
CA MET A 1 25.57 59.78 23.47
C MET A 1 24.19 59.20 23.43
N SER A 2 23.55 59.52 22.60
CA SER A 2 22.58 60.32 21.90
C SER A 2 21.47 59.37 21.40
N GLN A 3 20.24 59.84 21.57
CA GLN A 3 19.02 59.17 21.06
C GLN A 3 19.15 58.62 19.61
N LEU A 4 20.07 59.17 18.84
CA LEU A 4 20.35 58.74 17.47
C LEU A 4 20.91 57.32 17.39
N TYR A 5 21.71 56.86 18.37
CA TYR A 5 22.27 55.49 18.40
C TYR A 5 21.24 54.42 18.71
N ARG A 6 20.19 54.79 19.49
CA ARG A 6 19.09 53.84 19.80
C ARG A 6 18.14 53.69 18.62
N ILE A 7 17.96 54.72 17.82
CA ILE A 7 17.13 54.69 16.61
C ILE A 7 17.82 53.86 15.51
N ILE A 8 19.14 54.00 15.34
CA ILE A 8 19.91 53.24 14.35
C ILE A 8 19.99 51.74 14.75
N LEU A 9 20.14 51.41 16.03
CA LEU A 9 20.09 50.01 16.48
C LEU A 9 18.69 49.40 16.33
N GLY A 10 17.61 50.15 16.56
CA GLY A 10 16.24 49.73 16.36
C GLY A 10 15.90 49.45 14.88
N CYS A 11 16.45 50.27 13.96
CA CYS A 11 16.26 50.04 12.51
C CYS A 11 17.08 48.91 11.93
N ILE A 12 18.25 48.56 12.53
CA ILE A 12 19.07 47.40 12.12
C ILE A 12 18.43 46.12 12.60
N PHE A 13 17.76 46.07 13.75
CA PHE A 13 17.04 44.88 14.24
C PHE A 13 15.72 44.62 13.52
N SER A 14 15.08 45.65 12.94
CA SER A 14 13.87 45.48 12.14
C SER A 14 14.12 45.09 10.68
N LEU A 15 15.37 45.18 10.20
CA LEU A 15 15.79 44.73 8.86
C LEU A 15 16.34 43.31 8.81
N LEU A 16 16.44 42.62 9.95
CA LEU A 16 16.86 41.21 10.04
C LEU A 16 15.70 40.24 10.13
N PHE A 17 14.45 40.67 10.07
CA PHE A 17 13.37 39.86 9.56
C PHE A 17 13.46 39.84 8.01
N ILE A 18 14.52 39.24 7.50
CA ILE A 18 14.47 38.62 6.19
C ILE A 18 13.32 37.62 6.30
N VAL A 19 12.16 38.04 5.81
CA VAL A 19 11.11 37.14 5.40
C VAL A 19 11.80 36.20 4.46
N ILE A 20 12.24 35.05 5.02
CA ILE A 20 12.50 33.87 4.20
C ILE A 20 11.17 33.70 3.45
N PRO A 21 11.12 33.96 2.14
CA PRO A 21 9.90 33.68 1.41
C PRO A 21 9.62 32.24 1.77
N ALA A 22 8.49 31.99 2.47
CA ALA A 22 7.96 30.66 2.56
C ALA A 22 8.10 30.17 1.12
N LYS A 23 8.94 29.14 0.89
CA LYS A 23 9.03 28.49 -0.42
C LYS A 23 7.59 28.24 -0.73
N ALA A 24 7.03 29.05 -1.63
CA ALA A 24 5.71 28.83 -2.15
C ALA A 24 5.71 27.35 -2.47
N GLN A 25 4.89 26.59 -1.77
CA GLN A 25 4.66 25.20 -2.12
C GLN A 25 4.26 25.31 -3.57
N LYS A 26 5.19 25.00 -4.48
CA LYS A 26 4.87 24.85 -5.90
C LYS A 26 3.66 23.94 -5.84
N GLU A 27 2.50 24.45 -6.25
CA GLU A 27 1.34 23.61 -6.52
C GLU A 27 1.90 22.42 -7.27
N ALA A 28 1.72 21.24 -6.73
CA ALA A 28 2.33 20.04 -7.30
C ALA A 28 1.82 20.00 -8.74
N GLU A 29 2.70 20.31 -9.69
CA GLU A 29 2.38 20.28 -11.11
C GLU A 29 1.75 18.92 -11.35
N VAL A 30 0.49 18.89 -11.82
CA VAL A 30 -0.23 17.64 -12.09
C VAL A 30 0.63 16.89 -13.08
N TYR A 31 1.25 15.78 -12.62
CA TYR A 31 2.10 14.97 -13.46
C TYR A 31 1.24 14.34 -14.55
N ASN A 32 1.44 14.77 -15.77
CA ASN A 32 0.75 14.28 -16.94
C ASN A 32 1.72 13.38 -17.72
N VAL A 33 1.55 12.06 -17.58
CA VAL A 33 2.37 11.09 -18.30
C VAL A 33 2.08 11.18 -19.80
N ASP A 34 3.10 11.10 -20.63
CA ASP A 34 2.94 10.98 -22.08
C ASP A 34 2.10 9.76 -22.45
N SER A 35 1.17 9.93 -23.39
CA SER A 35 0.21 8.88 -23.76
C SER A 35 0.87 7.62 -24.32
N SER A 36 1.98 7.78 -25.04
CA SER A 36 2.73 6.64 -25.60
C SER A 36 3.47 5.86 -24.51
N LEU A 37 4.08 6.55 -23.54
CA LEU A 37 4.70 5.93 -22.38
C LEU A 37 3.68 5.18 -21.54
N TYR A 38 2.50 5.80 -21.29
CA TYR A 38 1.44 5.17 -20.53
C TYR A 38 0.88 3.93 -21.22
N ALA A 39 0.61 4.01 -22.53
CA ALA A 39 0.15 2.87 -23.30
C ALA A 39 1.17 1.72 -23.31
N TYR A 40 2.47 2.05 -23.40
CA TYR A 40 3.51 1.03 -23.34
C TYR A 40 3.62 0.40 -21.96
N TYR A 41 3.51 1.20 -20.91
CA TYR A 41 3.44 0.72 -19.51
C TYR A 41 2.25 -0.23 -19.31
N GLN A 42 1.06 0.10 -19.84
CA GLN A 42 -0.09 -0.82 -19.74
C GLN A 42 0.21 -2.17 -20.38
N ARG A 43 0.85 -2.19 -21.55
CA ARG A 43 1.30 -3.44 -22.19
C ARG A 43 2.31 -4.21 -21.32
N CYS A 44 3.21 -3.51 -20.62
CA CYS A 44 4.09 -4.16 -19.65
C CYS A 44 3.29 -4.81 -18.51
N GLN A 45 2.25 -4.15 -18.01
CA GLN A 45 1.39 -4.70 -16.93
C GLN A 45 0.59 -5.93 -17.38
N GLU A 46 0.12 -5.95 -18.64
CA GLU A 46 -0.55 -7.12 -19.23
C GLU A 46 0.37 -8.34 -19.35
N ASN A 47 1.67 -8.12 -19.48
CA ASN A 47 2.69 -9.17 -19.61
C ASN A 47 3.55 -9.32 -18.35
N LEU A 48 3.10 -8.81 -17.18
CA LEU A 48 3.93 -8.68 -15.99
C LEU A 48 4.50 -10.01 -15.48
N LEU A 49 3.80 -11.10 -15.68
CA LEU A 49 4.23 -12.43 -15.25
C LEU A 49 5.04 -13.19 -16.32
N GLU A 50 5.15 -12.66 -17.52
CA GLU A 50 5.85 -13.27 -18.64
C GLU A 50 7.30 -12.74 -18.77
N PRO A 51 8.29 -13.59 -19.10
CA PRO A 51 9.69 -13.14 -19.21
C PRO A 51 9.90 -11.99 -20.21
N VAL A 52 9.01 -11.83 -21.19
CA VAL A 52 9.08 -10.75 -22.17
C VAL A 52 9.01 -9.36 -21.53
N VAL A 53 8.40 -9.24 -20.33
CA VAL A 53 8.31 -7.96 -19.62
C VAL A 53 9.69 -7.40 -19.27
N LEU A 54 10.71 -8.24 -19.13
CA LEU A 54 12.07 -7.79 -18.85
C LEU A 54 12.63 -6.93 -20.00
N SER A 55 12.47 -7.36 -21.26
CA SER A 55 12.86 -6.56 -22.42
C SER A 55 11.92 -5.37 -22.63
N MET A 56 10.65 -5.53 -22.34
CA MET A 56 9.68 -4.43 -22.41
C MET A 56 9.99 -3.34 -21.38
N SER A 57 10.40 -3.71 -20.15
CA SER A 57 10.79 -2.74 -19.15
C SER A 57 12.04 -1.94 -19.53
N ASP A 58 13.02 -2.60 -20.18
CA ASP A 58 14.19 -1.91 -20.73
C ASP A 58 13.78 -0.91 -21.84
N THR A 59 12.90 -1.33 -22.73
CA THR A 59 12.36 -0.45 -23.78
C THR A 59 11.62 0.75 -23.18
N LEU A 60 10.75 0.51 -22.19
CA LEU A 60 10.04 1.60 -21.48
C LEU A 60 11.02 2.57 -20.80
N PHE A 61 12.09 2.05 -20.19
CA PHE A 61 13.11 2.88 -19.58
C PHE A 61 13.79 3.81 -20.60
N HIS A 62 14.17 3.28 -21.77
CA HIS A 62 14.79 4.07 -22.84
C HIS A 62 13.82 5.10 -23.45
N MET A 63 12.58 4.72 -23.73
CA MET A 63 11.55 5.65 -24.20
C MET A 63 11.35 6.81 -23.23
N ALA A 64 11.31 6.51 -21.92
CA ALA A 64 11.17 7.52 -20.89
C ALA A 64 12.43 8.41 -20.78
N ALA A 65 13.63 7.84 -20.98
CA ALA A 65 14.87 8.60 -21.00
C ALA A 65 14.93 9.60 -22.16
N GLU A 66 14.50 9.19 -23.36
CA GLU A 66 14.42 10.08 -24.55
C GLU A 66 13.49 11.27 -24.32
N GLN A 67 12.46 11.09 -23.49
CA GLN A 67 11.52 12.14 -23.11
C GLN A 67 11.90 12.88 -21.83
N ASN A 68 13.05 12.56 -21.22
CA ASN A 68 13.49 13.08 -19.92
C ASN A 68 12.48 12.84 -18.78
N ASP A 69 11.68 11.78 -18.87
CA ASP A 69 10.70 11.41 -17.85
C ASP A 69 11.29 10.45 -16.82
N GLN A 70 11.92 11.02 -15.79
CA GLN A 70 12.52 10.25 -14.70
C GLN A 70 11.50 9.43 -13.89
N ARG A 71 10.23 9.85 -13.84
CA ARG A 71 9.19 9.10 -13.13
C ARG A 71 8.88 7.81 -13.89
N MET A 72 8.71 7.88 -15.21
CA MET A 72 8.48 6.69 -16.02
C MET A 72 9.71 5.80 -16.09
N GLN A 73 10.93 6.33 -15.98
CA GLN A 73 12.14 5.52 -15.81
C GLN A 73 12.10 4.72 -14.49
N ALA A 74 11.70 5.37 -13.37
CA ALA A 74 11.52 4.68 -12.08
C ALA A 74 10.41 3.61 -12.14
N VAL A 75 9.31 3.89 -12.85
CA VAL A 75 8.24 2.91 -13.13
C VAL A 75 8.76 1.71 -13.91
N ALA A 76 9.57 1.93 -14.94
CA ALA A 76 10.17 0.86 -15.74
C ALA A 76 11.08 -0.05 -14.90
N LEU A 77 11.95 0.53 -14.07
CA LEU A 77 12.78 -0.23 -13.12
C LEU A 77 11.92 -0.99 -12.09
N SER A 78 10.84 -0.37 -11.63
CA SER A 78 9.90 -1.02 -10.71
C SER A 78 9.14 -2.17 -11.38
N THR A 79 8.76 -2.05 -12.64
CA THR A 79 8.12 -3.13 -13.42
C THR A 79 9.03 -4.37 -13.51
N ARG A 80 10.33 -4.17 -13.70
CA ARG A 80 11.31 -5.26 -13.69
C ARG A 80 11.43 -5.91 -12.31
N LEU A 81 11.46 -5.10 -11.25
CA LEU A 81 11.42 -5.60 -9.87
C LEU A 81 10.14 -6.37 -9.59
N ASP A 82 9.00 -5.88 -10.08
CA ASP A 82 7.69 -6.51 -9.93
C ASP A 82 7.66 -7.92 -10.53
N TYR A 83 8.24 -8.12 -11.70
CA TYR A 83 8.37 -9.44 -12.31
C TYR A 83 9.04 -10.43 -11.34
N TYR A 84 10.21 -10.12 -10.80
CA TYR A 84 10.91 -11.01 -9.87
C TYR A 84 10.20 -11.19 -8.53
N TYR A 85 9.55 -10.14 -8.04
CA TYR A 85 8.74 -10.19 -6.82
C TYR A 85 7.55 -11.14 -6.96
N TYR A 86 6.87 -11.15 -8.09
CA TYR A 86 5.72 -12.02 -8.32
C TYR A 86 6.13 -13.46 -8.66
N GLN A 87 7.29 -13.69 -9.24
CA GLN A 87 7.84 -15.05 -9.44
C GLN A 87 8.13 -15.78 -8.11
N GLY A 88 8.41 -15.05 -7.05
CA GLY A 88 8.39 -15.53 -5.66
C GLY A 88 9.58 -16.35 -5.19
N ASN A 89 10.52 -16.76 -6.05
CA ASN A 89 11.59 -17.70 -5.71
C ASN A 89 13.01 -17.28 -6.14
N ASN A 90 13.19 -16.03 -6.46
CA ASN A 90 14.50 -15.47 -6.79
C ASN A 90 14.82 -14.26 -5.89
N GLU A 91 15.28 -14.54 -4.66
CA GLU A 91 15.63 -13.53 -3.68
C GLU A 91 16.72 -12.59 -4.19
N ASP A 92 17.78 -13.15 -4.77
CA ASP A 92 18.93 -12.36 -5.24
C ASP A 92 18.48 -11.32 -6.27
N SER A 93 17.58 -11.71 -7.18
CA SER A 93 17.00 -10.77 -8.14
C SER A 93 16.11 -9.72 -7.47
N VAL A 94 15.30 -10.09 -6.49
CA VAL A 94 14.46 -9.11 -5.75
C VAL A 94 15.35 -8.12 -5.02
N VAL A 95 16.39 -8.58 -4.30
CA VAL A 95 17.37 -7.73 -3.60
C VAL A 95 18.10 -6.82 -4.58
N PHE A 96 18.62 -7.39 -5.68
CA PHE A 96 19.37 -6.65 -6.69
C PHE A 96 18.52 -5.54 -7.32
N HIS A 97 17.31 -5.89 -7.80
CA HIS A 97 16.45 -4.91 -8.48
C HIS A 97 15.85 -3.89 -7.52
N THR A 98 15.57 -4.26 -6.25
CA THR A 98 15.25 -3.28 -5.21
C THR A 98 16.36 -2.25 -5.06
N SER A 99 17.62 -2.69 -4.99
CA SER A 99 18.77 -1.79 -4.88
C SER A 99 18.89 -0.87 -6.08
N LYS A 100 18.61 -1.35 -7.30
CA LYS A 100 18.62 -0.54 -8.52
C LYS A 100 17.52 0.54 -8.50
N VAL A 101 16.29 0.19 -8.12
CA VAL A 101 15.20 1.18 -7.98
C VAL A 101 15.54 2.20 -6.91
N LYS A 102 16.04 1.77 -5.75
CA LYS A 102 16.42 2.67 -4.65
C LYS A 102 17.53 3.63 -5.06
N GLN A 103 18.58 3.14 -5.72
CA GLN A 103 19.67 3.97 -6.20
C GLN A 103 19.16 5.03 -7.17
N PHE A 104 18.45 4.64 -8.22
CA PHE A 104 17.90 5.57 -9.21
C PHE A 104 16.95 6.59 -8.58
N ALA A 105 16.05 6.15 -7.71
CA ALA A 105 15.10 7.01 -7.03
C ALA A 105 15.77 8.02 -6.07
N LYS A 106 16.91 7.65 -5.45
CA LYS A 106 17.71 8.55 -4.62
C LYS A 106 18.41 9.60 -5.47
N GLU A 107 19.04 9.21 -6.57
CA GLU A 107 19.73 10.10 -7.51
C GLU A 107 18.76 11.11 -8.19
N THR A 108 17.51 10.68 -8.41
CA THR A 108 16.48 11.51 -9.08
C THR A 108 15.49 12.18 -8.10
N LEU A 109 15.78 12.12 -6.80
CA LEU A 109 14.96 12.73 -5.72
C LEU A 109 13.49 12.28 -5.73
N GLN A 110 13.26 10.98 -5.89
CA GLN A 110 11.93 10.37 -5.96
C GLN A 110 11.66 9.45 -4.76
N PRO A 111 11.42 9.97 -3.55
CA PRO A 111 11.29 9.17 -2.33
C PRO A 111 10.15 8.14 -2.40
N LYS A 112 9.08 8.43 -3.17
CA LYS A 112 7.96 7.50 -3.36
C LYS A 112 8.43 6.14 -3.91
N TYR A 113 9.24 6.14 -4.97
CA TYR A 113 9.75 4.89 -5.57
C TYR A 113 10.82 4.24 -4.71
N TYR A 114 11.65 5.03 -4.04
CA TYR A 114 12.65 4.54 -3.10
C TYR A 114 12.03 3.69 -1.99
N TYR A 115 11.07 4.25 -1.26
CA TYR A 115 10.42 3.57 -0.15
C TYR A 115 9.41 2.51 -0.61
N PHE A 116 8.77 2.69 -1.76
CA PHE A 116 7.92 1.65 -2.37
C PHE A 116 8.70 0.37 -2.66
N ALA A 117 9.86 0.47 -3.31
CA ALA A 117 10.68 -0.70 -3.62
C ALA A 117 11.15 -1.41 -2.35
N TRP A 118 11.50 -0.66 -1.31
CA TRP A 118 11.93 -1.24 -0.05
C TRP A 118 10.77 -1.89 0.71
N ALA A 119 9.70 -1.14 0.99
CA ALA A 119 8.55 -1.62 1.76
C ALA A 119 7.73 -2.68 1.01
N ASN A 120 7.24 -2.32 -0.19
CA ASN A 120 6.22 -3.08 -0.89
C ASN A 120 6.79 -4.17 -1.82
N ARG A 121 8.11 -4.28 -1.92
CA ARG A 121 8.75 -5.38 -2.67
C ARG A 121 9.68 -6.17 -1.78
N LEU A 122 10.77 -5.61 -1.29
CA LEU A 122 11.74 -6.37 -0.52
C LEU A 122 11.17 -6.86 0.81
N ILE A 123 10.60 -5.98 1.63
CA ILE A 123 10.10 -6.36 2.95
C ILE A 123 8.88 -7.28 2.82
N LEU A 124 7.94 -6.98 1.91
CA LEU A 124 6.81 -7.88 1.64
C LEU A 124 7.26 -9.23 1.05
N TYR A 125 8.33 -9.28 0.27
CA TYR A 125 8.91 -10.54 -0.18
C TYR A 125 9.34 -11.41 1.00
N TYR A 126 10.07 -10.84 1.97
CA TYR A 126 10.45 -11.57 3.17
C TYR A 126 9.25 -12.03 4.00
N LEU A 127 8.18 -11.24 4.08
CA LEU A 127 6.94 -11.63 4.75
C LEU A 127 6.25 -12.81 4.05
N LYS A 128 6.12 -12.74 2.72
CA LYS A 128 5.52 -13.82 1.90
C LYS A 128 6.28 -15.13 2.01
N THR A 129 7.61 -15.07 2.12
CA THR A 129 8.49 -16.25 2.24
C THR A 129 8.69 -16.71 3.69
N GLY A 130 7.87 -16.20 4.63
CA GLY A 130 7.88 -16.63 6.04
C GLY A 130 9.04 -16.08 6.87
N ARG A 131 9.86 -15.19 6.31
CA ARG A 131 11.04 -14.62 6.98
C ARG A 131 10.71 -13.32 7.72
N SER A 132 9.74 -13.37 8.62
CA SER A 132 9.21 -12.21 9.32
C SER A 132 10.24 -11.45 10.17
N ASN A 133 11.29 -12.12 10.66
CA ASN A 133 12.36 -11.44 11.41
C ASN A 133 13.27 -10.60 10.50
N ILE A 134 13.57 -11.06 9.29
CA ILE A 134 14.32 -10.27 8.30
C ILE A 134 13.46 -9.10 7.83
N ALA A 135 12.17 -9.33 7.60
CA ALA A 135 11.24 -8.26 7.26
C ALA A 135 11.20 -7.16 8.33
N LEU A 136 11.15 -7.55 9.61
CA LEU A 136 11.16 -6.58 10.73
C LEU A 136 12.47 -5.79 10.78
N TYR A 137 13.61 -6.48 10.67
CA TYR A 137 14.93 -5.83 10.64
C TYR A 137 15.03 -4.78 9.52
N GLU A 138 14.64 -5.14 8.29
CA GLU A 138 14.65 -4.21 7.16
C GLU A 138 13.65 -3.04 7.35
N ALA A 139 12.49 -3.28 7.97
CA ALA A 139 11.52 -2.23 8.28
C ALA A 139 12.04 -1.25 9.36
N GLU A 140 12.71 -1.75 10.39
CA GLU A 140 13.36 -0.90 11.42
C GLU A 140 14.48 -0.05 10.83
N LYS A 141 15.30 -0.63 9.95
CA LYS A 141 16.35 0.10 9.23
C LYS A 141 15.76 1.20 8.34
N MET A 142 14.69 0.88 7.61
CA MET A 142 13.97 1.85 6.78
C MET A 142 13.35 2.97 7.62
N LEU A 143 12.76 2.65 8.77
CA LEU A 143 12.18 3.62 9.70
C LEU A 143 13.25 4.58 10.23
N LYS A 144 14.39 4.05 10.63
CA LYS A 144 15.51 4.87 11.11
C LYS A 144 15.98 5.86 10.03
N GLU A 145 16.19 5.40 8.80
CA GLU A 145 16.59 6.25 7.68
C GLU A 145 15.54 7.35 7.41
N ALA A 146 14.25 6.99 7.36
CA ALA A 146 13.17 7.95 7.15
C ALA A 146 13.06 9.00 8.27
N GLN A 147 13.37 8.63 9.52
CA GLN A 147 13.41 9.54 10.65
C GLN A 147 14.61 10.49 10.58
N GLU A 148 15.80 9.99 10.28
CA GLU A 148 17.02 10.79 10.15
C GLU A 148 16.92 11.82 9.01
N GLU A 149 16.26 11.45 7.91
CA GLU A 149 16.02 12.34 6.76
C GLU A 149 14.76 13.23 6.92
N ASP A 150 14.02 13.12 8.00
CA ASP A 150 12.69 13.74 8.21
C ASP A 150 11.73 13.52 7.01
N ASN A 151 11.82 12.34 6.38
CA ASN A 151 11.12 12.02 5.15
C ASN A 151 9.70 11.52 5.44
N LYS A 152 8.71 12.38 5.27
CA LYS A 152 7.30 12.05 5.59
C LYS A 152 6.73 10.94 4.71
N THR A 153 7.12 10.90 3.43
CA THR A 153 6.75 9.81 2.52
C THR A 153 7.35 8.49 3.00
N GLY A 154 8.62 8.50 3.40
CA GLY A 154 9.28 7.33 3.98
C GLY A 154 8.60 6.85 5.25
N LEU A 155 8.29 7.76 6.18
CA LEU A 155 7.57 7.42 7.41
C LEU A 155 6.20 6.79 7.13
N LEU A 156 5.48 7.26 6.10
CA LEU A 156 4.20 6.69 5.70
C LEU A 156 4.34 5.22 5.29
N TYR A 157 5.32 4.90 4.43
CA TYR A 157 5.61 3.52 4.03
C TYR A 157 6.05 2.67 5.22
N CYS A 158 6.88 3.24 6.14
CA CYS A 158 7.31 2.54 7.35
C CYS A 158 6.13 2.17 8.25
N TYR A 159 5.23 3.10 8.55
CA TYR A 159 4.10 2.84 9.43
C TYR A 159 3.15 1.79 8.83
N ASN A 160 2.91 1.87 7.53
CA ASN A 160 2.10 0.89 6.82
C ASN A 160 2.72 -0.53 6.89
N ILE A 161 4.01 -0.68 6.56
CA ILE A 161 4.65 -2.00 6.55
C ILE A 161 4.82 -2.57 7.97
N MET A 162 5.12 -1.73 8.98
CA MET A 162 5.17 -2.16 10.38
C MET A 162 3.83 -2.70 10.86
N SER A 163 2.72 -2.04 10.49
CA SER A 163 1.38 -2.54 10.83
C SER A 163 1.09 -3.92 10.22
N GLN A 164 1.56 -4.17 9.00
CA GLN A 164 1.40 -5.46 8.33
C GLN A 164 2.26 -6.55 8.99
N ILE A 165 3.52 -6.25 9.34
CA ILE A 165 4.42 -7.19 10.04
C ILE A 165 3.78 -7.63 11.36
N TYR A 166 3.31 -6.67 12.18
CA TYR A 166 2.70 -6.98 13.47
C TYR A 166 1.36 -7.70 13.34
N THR A 167 0.59 -7.44 12.27
CA THR A 167 -0.62 -8.22 11.96
C THR A 167 -0.28 -9.68 11.67
N ILE A 168 0.74 -9.95 10.85
CA ILE A 168 1.17 -11.31 10.51
C ILE A 168 1.72 -12.04 11.75
N LYS A 169 2.37 -11.31 12.65
CA LYS A 169 2.88 -11.84 13.93
C LYS A 169 1.79 -11.99 15.01
N ASN A 170 0.52 -11.67 14.72
CA ASN A 170 -0.62 -11.67 15.64
C ASN A 170 -0.45 -10.73 16.84
N PHE A 171 0.25 -9.62 16.67
CA PHE A 171 0.38 -8.55 17.67
C PHE A 171 -0.60 -7.40 17.35
N ASP A 172 -1.90 -7.63 17.55
CA ASP A 172 -2.96 -6.73 17.09
C ASP A 172 -2.89 -5.32 17.70
N VAL A 173 -2.51 -5.20 18.96
CA VAL A 173 -2.33 -3.90 19.62
C VAL A 173 -1.24 -3.10 18.93
N MET A 174 -0.07 -3.69 18.73
CA MET A 174 1.05 -3.01 18.05
C MET A 174 0.69 -2.66 16.60
N ALA A 175 0.00 -3.56 15.91
CA ALA A 175 -0.48 -3.30 14.56
C ALA A 175 -1.44 -2.10 14.51
N SER A 176 -2.34 -1.98 15.49
CA SER A 176 -3.28 -0.85 15.58
C SER A 176 -2.58 0.48 15.89
N GLU A 177 -1.56 0.48 16.75
CA GLU A 177 -0.74 1.67 17.05
C GLU A 177 -0.02 2.19 15.80
N TRP A 178 0.55 1.31 14.98
CA TRP A 178 1.19 1.72 13.73
C TRP A 178 0.19 2.27 12.71
N ARG A 179 -1.04 1.71 12.64
CA ARG A 179 -2.12 2.26 11.82
C ARG A 179 -2.55 3.65 12.28
N GLN A 180 -2.63 3.89 13.59
CA GLN A 180 -2.92 5.21 14.13
C GLN A 180 -1.85 6.22 13.76
N LYS A 181 -0.55 5.87 13.90
CA LYS A 181 0.57 6.72 13.46
C LYS A 181 0.51 7.04 11.95
N GLU A 182 0.14 6.05 11.12
CA GLU A 182 -0.06 6.25 9.67
C GLU A 182 -1.15 7.28 9.40
N ILE A 183 -2.30 7.17 10.08
CA ILE A 183 -3.43 8.08 9.96
C ILE A 183 -3.05 9.48 10.43
N GLU A 184 -2.47 9.62 11.62
CA GLU A 184 -2.05 10.90 12.18
C GLU A 184 -1.05 11.62 11.27
N LEU A 185 -0.08 10.91 10.73
CA LEU A 185 0.89 11.45 9.79
C LEU A 185 0.20 11.94 8.51
N THR A 186 -0.69 11.12 7.96
CA THR A 186 -1.46 11.44 6.74
C THR A 186 -2.31 12.69 6.93
N GLU A 187 -3.06 12.77 8.03
CA GLU A 187 -3.95 13.90 8.32
C GLU A 187 -3.15 15.19 8.63
N LYS A 188 -2.10 15.07 9.46
CA LYS A 188 -1.27 16.23 9.87
C LYS A 188 -0.58 16.91 8.70
N TYR A 189 -0.02 16.14 7.79
CA TYR A 189 0.77 16.67 6.67
C TYR A 189 0.02 16.65 5.35
N LYS A 190 -1.26 16.23 5.34
CA LYS A 190 -2.11 16.10 4.14
C LYS A 190 -1.42 15.29 3.04
N LEU A 191 -0.80 14.17 3.43
CA LEU A 191 -0.06 13.32 2.51
C LEU A 191 -1.01 12.56 1.59
N GLU A 192 -0.56 12.35 0.35
CA GLU A 192 -1.21 11.39 -0.53
C GLU A 192 -1.01 9.98 0.02
N ASN A 193 -2.07 9.37 0.54
CA ASN A 193 -2.07 7.99 1.02
C ASN A 193 -3.16 7.19 0.31
N TYR A 194 -2.74 6.45 -0.72
CA TYR A 194 -3.66 5.63 -1.50
C TYR A 194 -4.36 4.56 -0.66
N ASN A 195 -3.70 4.02 0.37
CA ASN A 195 -4.21 2.92 1.20
C ASN A 195 -5.02 3.38 2.43
N ILE A 196 -5.22 4.68 2.64
CA ILE A 196 -5.81 5.21 3.87
C ILE A 196 -7.18 4.59 4.20
N SER A 197 -8.00 4.32 3.18
CA SER A 197 -9.30 3.64 3.34
C SER A 197 -9.14 2.25 3.96
N ASN A 198 -8.17 1.47 3.47
CA ASN A 198 -7.90 0.14 4.01
C ASN A 198 -7.33 0.22 5.44
N THR A 199 -6.49 1.21 5.74
CA THR A 199 -5.96 1.44 7.09
C THR A 199 -7.08 1.72 8.09
N TYR A 200 -8.07 2.56 7.72
CA TYR A 200 -9.27 2.78 8.53
C TYR A 200 -10.13 1.51 8.67
N ALA A 201 -10.32 0.74 7.59
CA ALA A 201 -11.09 -0.50 7.63
C ALA A 201 -10.44 -1.54 8.58
N GLN A 202 -9.12 -1.67 8.55
CA GLN A 202 -8.38 -2.56 9.45
C GLN A 202 -8.44 -2.08 10.91
N LEU A 203 -8.39 -0.76 11.14
CA LEU A 203 -8.53 -0.20 12.47
C LEU A 203 -9.96 -0.39 13.01
N ALA A 204 -10.97 -0.28 12.15
CA ALA A 204 -12.35 -0.59 12.52
C ALA A 204 -12.52 -2.04 12.94
N SER A 205 -11.94 -2.99 12.21
CA SER A 205 -11.95 -4.42 12.59
C SER A 205 -11.28 -4.64 13.96
N TYR A 206 -10.17 -3.95 14.23
CA TYR A 206 -9.52 -3.99 15.54
C TYR A 206 -10.45 -3.48 16.65
N TYR A 207 -11.10 -2.34 16.48
CA TYR A 207 -12.03 -1.77 17.47
C TYR A 207 -13.27 -2.65 17.66
N THR A 208 -13.75 -3.29 16.60
CA THR A 208 -14.87 -4.24 16.68
C THR A 208 -14.53 -5.42 17.57
N THR A 209 -13.37 -6.06 17.34
CA THR A 209 -12.95 -7.23 18.14
C THR A 209 -12.58 -6.88 19.58
N HIS A 210 -12.23 -5.60 19.85
CA HIS A 210 -11.94 -5.11 21.20
C HIS A 210 -13.14 -4.41 21.86
N HIS A 211 -14.35 -4.62 21.35
CA HIS A 211 -15.60 -4.10 21.93
C HIS A 211 -15.62 -2.58 22.12
N GLN A 212 -15.09 -1.84 21.14
CA GLN A 212 -15.07 -0.37 21.09
C GLN A 212 -15.96 0.16 19.95
N PRO A 213 -17.30 0.01 20.03
CA PRO A 213 -18.19 0.22 18.89
C PRO A 213 -18.20 1.66 18.37
N GLU A 214 -18.07 2.66 19.23
CA GLU A 214 -18.04 4.06 18.79
C GLU A 214 -16.80 4.38 17.94
N LEU A 215 -15.64 3.83 18.30
CA LEU A 215 -14.42 4.00 17.54
C LEU A 215 -14.47 3.18 16.24
N ALA A 216 -15.07 1.98 16.29
CA ALA A 216 -15.28 1.15 15.10
C ALA A 216 -16.12 1.89 14.06
N VAL A 217 -17.27 2.45 14.46
CA VAL A 217 -18.16 3.20 13.55
C VAL A 217 -17.46 4.42 12.93
N LYS A 218 -16.75 5.22 13.75
CA LYS A 218 -15.98 6.37 13.25
C LYS A 218 -14.92 5.96 12.21
N ALA A 219 -14.23 4.85 12.45
CA ALA A 219 -13.23 4.33 11.51
C ALA A 219 -13.89 3.79 10.23
N LEU A 220 -15.04 3.10 10.33
CA LEU A 220 -15.81 2.62 9.18
C LEU A 220 -16.28 3.77 8.29
N GLU A 221 -16.84 4.83 8.87
CA GLU A 221 -17.27 6.03 8.13
C GLU A 221 -16.09 6.67 7.37
N LYS A 222 -14.94 6.78 8.03
CA LYS A 222 -13.72 7.29 7.39
C LYS A 222 -13.24 6.35 6.28
N ALA A 223 -13.28 5.02 6.47
CA ALA A 223 -12.92 4.05 5.44
C ALA A 223 -13.76 4.22 4.17
N VAL A 224 -15.07 4.34 4.31
CA VAL A 224 -15.99 4.56 3.16
C VAL A 224 -15.73 5.91 2.48
N ARG A 225 -15.58 6.98 3.27
CA ARG A 225 -15.36 8.34 2.74
C ARG A 225 -14.06 8.47 1.96
N THR A 226 -13.01 7.73 2.35
CA THR A 226 -11.70 7.77 1.71
C THR A 226 -11.51 6.69 0.64
N ALA A 227 -12.50 5.83 0.41
CA ALA A 227 -12.45 4.76 -0.58
C ALA A 227 -12.46 5.35 -2.01
N ASN A 228 -11.32 5.32 -2.69
CA ASN A 228 -11.09 5.91 -4.00
C ASN A 228 -11.06 4.89 -5.15
N SER A 229 -11.25 3.61 -4.86
CA SER A 229 -11.28 2.52 -5.84
C SER A 229 -12.34 1.49 -5.50
N ALA A 230 -12.73 0.64 -6.47
CA ALA A 230 -13.65 -0.47 -6.23
C ALA A 230 -13.12 -1.44 -5.18
N SER A 231 -11.81 -1.72 -5.18
CA SER A 231 -11.16 -2.54 -4.16
C SER A 231 -11.31 -1.96 -2.75
N HIS A 232 -11.08 -0.66 -2.58
CA HIS A 232 -11.25 0.01 -1.29
C HIS A 232 -12.71 0.03 -0.83
N LYS A 233 -13.66 0.19 -1.77
CA LYS A 233 -15.10 0.11 -1.45
C LYS A 233 -15.49 -1.27 -0.92
N ILE A 234 -14.99 -2.35 -1.55
CA ILE A 234 -15.21 -3.72 -1.06
C ILE A 234 -14.60 -3.89 0.34
N LEU A 235 -13.33 -3.51 0.54
CA LEU A 235 -12.68 -3.67 1.84
C LEU A 235 -13.39 -2.92 2.97
N ALA A 236 -13.86 -1.70 2.71
CA ALA A 236 -14.65 -0.93 3.66
C ALA A 236 -16.01 -1.61 3.97
N LYS A 237 -16.71 -2.13 2.93
CA LYS A 237 -17.97 -2.88 3.12
C LYS A 237 -17.76 -4.17 3.91
N LEU A 238 -16.69 -4.91 3.64
CA LEU A 238 -16.35 -6.12 4.40
C LEU A 238 -16.07 -5.82 5.89
N ALA A 239 -15.44 -4.70 6.19
CA ALA A 239 -15.26 -4.25 7.58
C ALA A 239 -16.61 -3.91 8.25
N TYR A 240 -17.58 -3.37 7.51
CA TYR A 240 -18.97 -3.21 8.00
C TYR A 240 -19.66 -4.56 8.25
N VAL A 241 -19.44 -5.56 7.38
CA VAL A 241 -19.98 -6.92 7.60
C VAL A 241 -19.45 -7.49 8.90
N ASP A 242 -18.12 -7.38 9.15
CA ASP A 242 -17.52 -7.84 10.40
C ASP A 242 -18.16 -7.15 11.60
N TYR A 243 -18.34 -5.81 11.55
CA TYR A 243 -18.98 -5.01 12.61
C TYR A 243 -20.44 -5.40 12.87
N TYR A 244 -21.27 -5.45 11.81
CA TYR A 244 -22.68 -5.80 11.96
C TYR A 244 -22.88 -7.26 12.40
N SER A 245 -22.02 -8.18 11.95
CA SER A 245 -22.07 -9.57 12.38
C SER A 245 -21.74 -9.71 13.86
N GLU A 246 -20.78 -8.92 14.37
CA GLU A 246 -20.42 -8.91 15.80
C GLU A 246 -21.49 -8.26 16.67
N SER A 247 -22.13 -7.19 16.19
CA SER A 247 -23.22 -6.51 16.88
C SER A 247 -24.59 -7.23 16.77
N GLY A 248 -24.71 -8.27 15.92
CA GLY A 248 -25.94 -9.01 15.70
C GLY A 248 -26.94 -8.36 14.72
N ASP A 249 -26.54 -7.29 14.02
CA ASP A 249 -27.34 -6.69 12.95
C ASP A 249 -27.15 -7.46 11.63
N PHE A 250 -27.66 -8.67 11.59
CA PHE A 250 -27.53 -9.56 10.43
C PHE A 250 -28.17 -9.01 9.14
N PRO A 251 -29.33 -8.30 9.18
CA PRO A 251 -29.87 -7.69 7.97
C PRO A 251 -28.93 -6.65 7.34
N ALA A 252 -28.30 -5.81 8.16
CA ALA A 252 -27.31 -4.83 7.67
C ALA A 252 -26.05 -5.52 7.12
N ALA A 253 -25.55 -6.56 7.79
CA ALA A 253 -24.42 -7.36 7.31
C ALA A 253 -24.72 -8.00 5.93
N GLU A 254 -25.90 -8.62 5.77
CA GLU A 254 -26.32 -9.26 4.52
C GLU A 254 -26.43 -8.27 3.36
N LYS A 255 -26.97 -7.07 3.63
CA LYS A 255 -26.98 -5.98 2.64
C LYS A 255 -25.58 -5.64 2.13
N MET A 256 -24.61 -5.49 3.02
CA MET A 256 -23.23 -5.20 2.63
C MET A 256 -22.59 -6.34 1.82
N LEU A 257 -22.84 -7.60 2.21
CA LEU A 257 -22.39 -8.75 1.44
C LEU A 257 -22.97 -8.79 0.02
N LYS A 258 -24.26 -8.48 -0.12
CA LYS A 258 -24.92 -8.41 -1.43
C LYS A 258 -24.25 -7.34 -2.31
N GLU A 259 -24.04 -6.15 -1.77
CA GLU A 259 -23.37 -5.06 -2.49
C GLU A 259 -21.92 -5.41 -2.90
N CYS A 260 -21.21 -6.19 -2.09
CA CYS A 260 -19.89 -6.71 -2.47
C CYS A 260 -19.97 -7.70 -3.64
N ARG A 261 -20.96 -8.62 -3.65
CA ARG A 261 -21.15 -9.56 -4.77
C ARG A 261 -21.42 -8.82 -6.07
N GLU A 262 -22.28 -7.80 -6.05
CA GLU A 262 -22.59 -6.97 -7.22
C GLU A 262 -21.32 -6.29 -7.78
N LEU A 263 -20.39 -5.84 -6.93
CA LEU A 263 -19.11 -5.28 -7.36
C LEU A 263 -18.18 -6.33 -8.01
N PHE A 264 -18.13 -7.57 -7.49
CA PHE A 264 -17.37 -8.65 -8.10
C PHE A 264 -17.91 -9.06 -9.48
N ASP A 265 -19.23 -9.02 -9.67
CA ASP A 265 -19.85 -9.32 -10.96
C ASP A 265 -19.52 -8.26 -12.02
N GLN A 266 -19.35 -7.00 -11.60
CA GLN A 266 -19.04 -5.89 -12.48
C GLN A 266 -17.56 -5.79 -12.87
N ASP A 267 -16.63 -6.24 -12.04
CA ASP A 267 -15.19 -6.07 -12.27
C ASP A 267 -14.37 -7.30 -11.85
N LYS A 268 -13.97 -8.10 -12.83
CA LYS A 268 -13.14 -9.30 -12.61
C LYS A 268 -11.75 -9.01 -12.01
N ARG A 269 -11.25 -7.79 -12.10
CA ARG A 269 -9.98 -7.40 -11.47
C ARG A 269 -10.04 -7.44 -9.94
N LEU A 270 -11.26 -7.49 -9.37
CA LEU A 270 -11.51 -7.61 -7.94
C LEU A 270 -11.40 -9.05 -7.42
N ASP A 271 -11.22 -10.05 -8.29
CA ASP A 271 -11.17 -11.47 -7.92
C ASP A 271 -10.08 -11.79 -6.88
N SER A 272 -9.01 -11.01 -6.84
CA SER A 272 -7.97 -11.12 -5.81
C SER A 272 -8.47 -10.89 -4.36
N LEU A 273 -9.63 -10.24 -4.21
CA LEU A 273 -10.27 -9.99 -2.91
C LEU A 273 -11.27 -11.08 -2.50
N LYS A 274 -11.57 -12.08 -3.38
CA LYS A 274 -12.55 -13.14 -3.10
C LYS A 274 -12.18 -13.97 -1.87
N LYS A 275 -10.91 -14.26 -1.65
CA LYS A 275 -10.46 -14.95 -0.42
C LYS A 275 -10.89 -14.17 0.83
N ARG A 276 -10.69 -12.86 0.86
CA ARG A 276 -11.10 -12.00 1.99
C ARG A 276 -12.62 -11.95 2.11
N PHE A 277 -13.33 -11.85 0.99
CA PHE A 277 -14.79 -11.86 0.97
C PHE A 277 -15.35 -13.14 1.57
N TYR A 278 -14.92 -14.32 1.12
CA TYR A 278 -15.42 -15.59 1.63
C TYR A 278 -15.09 -15.83 3.11
N ARG A 279 -13.95 -15.34 3.58
CA ARG A 279 -13.62 -15.35 5.02
C ARG A 279 -14.63 -14.53 5.82
N THR A 280 -14.94 -13.33 5.39
CA THR A 280 -15.91 -12.43 6.05
C THR A 280 -17.34 -13.02 5.94
N GLU A 281 -17.69 -13.61 4.80
CA GLU A 281 -18.98 -14.29 4.59
C GLU A 281 -19.13 -15.50 5.52
N SER A 282 -18.09 -16.33 5.68
CA SER A 282 -18.07 -17.43 6.64
C SER A 282 -18.28 -16.93 8.07
N PHE A 283 -17.58 -15.86 8.48
CA PHE A 283 -17.75 -15.25 9.79
C PHE A 283 -19.19 -14.78 10.02
N TYR A 284 -19.82 -14.09 9.07
CA TYR A 284 -21.22 -13.69 9.12
C TYR A 284 -22.14 -14.89 9.32
N TYR A 285 -21.98 -15.99 8.55
CA TYR A 285 -22.82 -17.16 8.68
C TYR A 285 -22.60 -17.89 10.00
N GLN A 286 -21.39 -17.92 10.55
CA GLN A 286 -21.12 -18.46 11.89
C GLN A 286 -21.87 -17.66 12.97
N ARG A 287 -21.78 -16.33 12.94
CA ARG A 287 -22.45 -15.44 13.92
C ARG A 287 -23.97 -15.53 13.83
N SER A 288 -24.51 -15.66 12.62
CA SER A 288 -25.95 -15.84 12.37
C SER A 288 -26.45 -17.28 12.52
N LYS A 289 -25.59 -18.22 13.00
CA LYS A 289 -25.90 -19.65 13.25
C LYS A 289 -26.29 -20.43 11.99
N GLN A 290 -25.90 -19.98 10.81
CA GLN A 290 -26.13 -20.65 9.51
C GLN A 290 -24.90 -21.54 9.17
N PHE A 291 -24.62 -22.56 9.99
CA PHE A 291 -23.36 -23.31 9.96
C PHE A 291 -23.07 -24.02 8.64
N VAL A 292 -24.09 -24.50 7.91
CA VAL A 292 -23.90 -25.12 6.58
C VAL A 292 -23.33 -24.10 5.60
N LYS A 293 -23.93 -22.91 5.54
CA LYS A 293 -23.43 -21.83 4.68
C LYS A 293 -22.05 -21.32 5.10
N ALA A 294 -21.77 -21.33 6.40
CA ALA A 294 -20.45 -20.98 6.90
C ALA A 294 -19.38 -21.96 6.39
N LEU A 295 -19.67 -23.27 6.37
CA LEU A 295 -18.79 -24.29 5.83
C LEU A 295 -18.56 -24.09 4.33
N GLU A 296 -19.64 -23.91 3.54
CA GLU A 296 -19.57 -23.63 2.10
C GLU A 296 -18.70 -22.39 1.79
N ALA A 297 -18.82 -21.32 2.60
CA ALA A 297 -17.99 -20.13 2.44
C ALA A 297 -16.52 -20.38 2.79
N THR A 298 -16.24 -21.24 3.78
CA THR A 298 -14.87 -21.66 4.13
C THR A 298 -14.25 -22.49 3.02
N GLU A 299 -14.98 -23.44 2.44
CA GLU A 299 -14.53 -24.23 1.28
C GLU A 299 -14.18 -23.34 0.08
N LYS A 300 -15.02 -22.31 -0.20
CA LYS A 300 -14.72 -21.32 -1.24
C LYS A 300 -13.46 -20.49 -0.92
N GLN A 301 -13.25 -20.13 0.34
CA GLN A 301 -12.03 -19.44 0.77
C GLN A 301 -10.80 -20.30 0.51
N GLU A 302 -10.84 -21.60 0.88
CA GLU A 302 -9.74 -22.55 0.68
C GLU A 302 -9.47 -22.77 -0.82
N ALA A 303 -10.51 -22.88 -1.65
CA ALA A 303 -10.39 -23.01 -3.08
C ALA A 303 -9.70 -21.77 -3.72
N GLU A 304 -10.06 -20.56 -3.27
CA GLU A 304 -9.36 -19.34 -3.73
C GLU A 304 -7.91 -19.28 -3.26
N GLU A 305 -7.61 -19.78 -2.07
CA GLU A 305 -6.23 -19.89 -1.58
C GLU A 305 -5.40 -20.87 -2.42
N GLN A 306 -5.96 -22.03 -2.73
CA GLN A 306 -5.30 -23.00 -3.62
C GLN A 306 -5.09 -22.42 -5.01
N ARG A 307 -6.10 -21.78 -5.59
CA ARG A 307 -5.99 -21.12 -6.89
C ARG A 307 -4.85 -20.07 -6.92
N LEU A 308 -4.75 -19.24 -5.88
CA LEU A 308 -3.68 -18.25 -5.78
C LEU A 308 -2.29 -18.89 -5.63
N ASN A 309 -2.19 -20.01 -4.89
CA ASN A 309 -0.96 -20.78 -4.74
C ASN A 309 -0.57 -21.49 -6.03
N GLU A 310 -1.53 -22.04 -6.78
CA GLU A 310 -1.29 -22.68 -8.08
C GLU A 310 -0.81 -21.68 -9.13
N TYR A 311 -1.33 -20.44 -9.14
CA TYR A 311 -0.80 -19.39 -9.99
C TYR A 311 0.67 -19.06 -9.67
N ALA A 312 1.03 -19.03 -8.38
CA ALA A 312 2.41 -18.83 -7.96
C ALA A 312 3.30 -20.01 -8.37
N MET A 313 2.82 -21.26 -8.20
CA MET A 313 3.56 -22.48 -8.56
C MET A 313 3.66 -22.70 -10.08
N ASN A 314 2.63 -22.37 -10.85
CA ASN A 314 2.69 -22.47 -12.31
C ASN A 314 3.70 -21.50 -12.90
N GLY A 315 3.82 -20.31 -12.35
CA GLY A 315 4.91 -19.39 -12.69
C GLY A 315 6.29 -20.02 -12.48
N GLU A 316 6.46 -20.81 -11.42
CA GLU A 316 7.69 -21.54 -11.13
C GLU A 316 7.97 -22.67 -12.13
N GLN A 317 6.95 -23.46 -12.51
CA GLN A 317 7.11 -24.53 -13.52
C GLN A 317 7.47 -24.00 -14.91
N TYR A 318 6.91 -22.86 -15.33
CA TYR A 318 7.28 -22.23 -16.59
C TYR A 318 8.73 -21.73 -16.59
N ARG A 319 9.23 -21.29 -15.45
CA ARG A 319 10.64 -20.89 -15.29
C ARG A 319 11.59 -22.06 -15.44
N ILE A 320 11.35 -23.17 -14.76
CA ILE A 320 12.19 -24.39 -14.83
C ILE A 320 12.24 -24.92 -16.26
N LYS A 321 11.15 -24.83 -17.03
CA LYS A 321 11.11 -25.24 -18.44
C LYS A 321 11.84 -24.29 -19.37
N GLY A 322 12.05 -23.04 -19.00
CA GLY A 322 12.79 -22.06 -19.76
C GLY A 322 14.30 -22.02 -19.48
N GLU A 323 14.76 -22.73 -18.43
CA GLU A 323 16.16 -22.85 -18.06
C GLU A 323 16.83 -24.16 -18.56
N ILE A 324 16.07 -25.07 -19.21
CA ILE A 324 16.53 -26.28 -19.88
C ILE A 324 16.55 -26.06 -21.40
#